data_c433fbad7e3ad4fdd2ab06d7ec2fdb66
#
_entry.id   c433fbad7e3ad4fdd2ab06d7ec2fdb66
#
_cell.length_a   1.000
_cell.length_b   1.000
_cell.length_c   1.000
_cell.angle_alpha   90.00
_cell.angle_beta   90.00
_cell.angle_gamma   90.00
#
_symmetry.space_group_name_H-M   'P 1'
#
loop_
_entity.id
_entity.type
_entity.pdbx_description
1 polymer ?
#
loop_
_entity_poly.entity_id
_entity_poly.type
_entity_poly.pdbx_seq_one_letter_code
_entity_poly.pdbx_strand_id
1 'polypeptide(L)'
;MSQAHVGHATMLEQFDPVEATRYTVLAEQAGFRGAMVADHFQPWVPAQGNASFVWNVLTAIGERTTGDMGPGVTCPSFRFHPAMVAQASATLAAMYPDRHWLGLGSGEALNEHIVGGYWPEANERLSRMWEAIEIIQKLFTGKDVKHRGQFFQLETARLWSMPASPPPIYIATAGPITAKRAGKQVDGIITPGATLEKIGGLFDRFDAGAKEAGREAGTQVKILQLHLSWAPTDEEALANAMHEWPNGGMKFPKGDIRSPHDFEQMAKLVRPEDFEGRMLISSDPDAHRAEIQRFLDTGVDRVYLHNVGRNQTEWIDVFGRDVLPKLTS
;
A
#
# COMPACT_ATOMS: atom_id res chain seq x y z
N MET A 1 -9.86 15.04 -21.21
CA MET A 1 -9.23 14.01 -20.37
C MET A 1 -9.39 14.45 -18.93
N SER A 2 -9.75 13.55 -18.01
CA SER A 2 -9.80 13.86 -16.57
C SER A 2 -8.37 13.92 -16.02
N GLN A 3 -8.20 14.63 -14.89
CA GLN A 3 -6.90 14.65 -14.22
C GLN A 3 -6.67 13.29 -13.54
N ALA A 4 -5.47 12.72 -13.70
CA ALA A 4 -5.09 11.45 -13.11
C ALA A 4 -5.22 11.44 -11.57
N HIS A 5 -5.58 10.28 -11.00
CA HIS A 5 -5.60 10.10 -9.56
C HIS A 5 -4.21 9.68 -9.08
N VAL A 6 -3.44 10.66 -8.63
CA VAL A 6 -2.10 10.45 -8.07
C VAL A 6 -2.10 10.85 -6.60
N GLY A 7 -1.83 9.89 -5.72
CA GLY A 7 -1.81 10.06 -4.27
C GLY A 7 -0.38 10.00 -3.70
N HIS A 8 -0.26 10.31 -2.42
CA HIS A 8 0.98 10.27 -1.64
C HIS A 8 1.08 8.92 -0.91
N ALA A 9 2.18 8.20 -1.08
CA ALA A 9 2.49 7.02 -0.26
C ALA A 9 3.31 7.44 0.96
N THR A 10 2.66 7.40 2.12
CA THR A 10 3.21 7.87 3.40
C THR A 10 3.90 6.72 4.12
N MET A 11 5.23 6.77 4.20
CA MET A 11 6.05 5.72 4.81
C MET A 11 6.29 6.01 6.29
N LEU A 12 5.68 5.19 7.15
CA LEU A 12 5.81 5.32 8.61
C LEU A 12 7.11 4.75 9.14
N GLU A 13 7.88 4.07 8.30
CA GLU A 13 9.21 3.53 8.63
C GLU A 13 10.28 4.64 8.62
N GLN A 14 10.09 5.66 7.79
CA GLN A 14 11.08 6.71 7.58
C GLN A 14 10.83 7.97 8.42
N PHE A 15 9.57 8.24 8.76
CA PHE A 15 9.18 9.50 9.41
C PHE A 15 8.40 9.25 10.68
N ASP A 16 8.59 10.09 11.68
CA ASP A 16 7.75 10.07 12.87
C ASP A 16 6.28 10.42 12.52
N PRO A 17 5.30 10.08 13.37
CA PRO A 17 3.89 10.22 13.03
C PRO A 17 3.44 11.66 12.79
N VAL A 18 4.12 12.64 13.38
CA VAL A 18 3.81 14.07 13.20
C VAL A 18 4.31 14.55 11.85
N GLU A 19 5.55 14.21 11.49
CA GLU A 19 6.14 14.51 10.19
C GLU A 19 5.40 13.81 9.06
N ALA A 20 5.12 12.51 9.20
CA ALA A 20 4.37 11.72 8.22
C ALA A 20 2.99 12.33 7.92
N THR A 21 2.27 12.73 8.98
CA THR A 21 0.99 13.44 8.85
C THR A 21 1.16 14.79 8.15
N ARG A 22 2.18 15.57 8.54
CA ARG A 22 2.47 16.88 7.94
C ARG A 22 2.78 16.77 6.45
N TYR A 23 3.61 15.81 6.04
CA TYR A 23 3.93 15.61 4.62
C TYR A 23 2.70 15.20 3.80
N THR A 24 1.83 14.37 4.36
CA THR A 24 0.57 14.00 3.69
C THR A 24 -0.34 15.20 3.48
N VAL A 25 -0.44 16.10 4.47
CA VAL A 25 -1.22 17.36 4.34
C VAL A 25 -0.61 18.28 3.29
N LEU A 26 0.72 18.45 3.29
CA LEU A 26 1.42 19.24 2.27
C LEU A 26 1.24 18.65 0.87
N ALA A 27 1.27 17.32 0.74
CA ALA A 27 1.04 16.64 -0.52
C ALA A 27 -0.37 16.93 -1.08
N GLU A 28 -1.42 16.85 -0.24
CA GLU A 28 -2.76 17.21 -0.69
C GLU A 28 -2.85 18.68 -1.11
N GLN A 29 -2.25 19.60 -0.37
CA GLN A 29 -2.20 21.01 -0.73
C GLN A 29 -1.47 21.28 -2.05
N ALA A 30 -0.49 20.43 -2.39
CA ALA A 30 0.25 20.47 -3.65
C ALA A 30 -0.48 19.76 -4.82
N GLY A 31 -1.64 19.11 -4.57
CA GLY A 31 -2.47 18.50 -5.61
C GLY A 31 -2.46 16.97 -5.65
N PHE A 32 -1.81 16.28 -4.70
CA PHE A 32 -1.99 14.84 -4.53
C PHE A 32 -3.41 14.56 -4.03
N ARG A 33 -4.03 13.46 -4.51
CA ARG A 33 -5.47 13.24 -4.33
C ARG A 33 -5.85 12.28 -3.21
N GLY A 34 -4.88 11.66 -2.54
CA GLY A 34 -5.14 10.72 -1.47
C GLY A 34 -3.86 10.22 -0.81
N ALA A 35 -4.02 9.35 0.18
CA ALA A 35 -2.92 8.81 0.97
C ALA A 35 -2.98 7.27 1.07
N MET A 36 -1.87 6.62 0.73
CA MET A 36 -1.60 5.23 1.04
C MET A 36 -0.59 5.19 2.18
N VAL A 37 -0.97 4.67 3.36
CA VAL A 37 -0.13 4.74 4.57
C VAL A 37 0.43 3.37 4.90
N ALA A 38 1.75 3.23 4.99
CA ALA A 38 2.41 1.96 5.29
C ALA A 38 2.02 1.43 6.68
N ASP A 39 1.83 0.11 6.81
CA ASP A 39 1.54 -0.56 8.09
C ASP A 39 2.69 -1.49 8.44
N HIS A 40 3.66 -0.96 9.15
CA HIS A 40 4.83 -1.67 9.64
C HIS A 40 4.92 -1.63 11.16
N PHE A 41 5.46 -2.69 11.77
CA PHE A 41 5.87 -2.70 13.18
C PHE A 41 7.37 -2.43 13.32
N GLN A 42 8.14 -2.77 12.28
CA GLN A 42 9.57 -2.49 12.21
C GLN A 42 9.91 -1.79 10.90
N PRO A 43 10.91 -0.88 10.89
CA PRO A 43 11.43 -0.35 9.63
C PRO A 43 12.12 -1.45 8.80
N TRP A 44 12.33 -1.20 7.52
CA TRP A 44 13.10 -2.11 6.68
C TRP A 44 14.57 -2.19 7.10
N VAL A 45 15.16 -1.06 7.41
CA VAL A 45 16.53 -0.95 7.93
C VAL A 45 16.56 -0.03 9.14
N PRO A 46 17.48 -0.26 10.12
CA PRO A 46 17.52 0.53 11.36
C PRO A 46 17.65 2.05 11.13
N ALA A 47 18.32 2.47 10.06
CA ALA A 47 18.52 3.88 9.72
C ALA A 47 17.21 4.64 9.43
N GLN A 48 16.13 3.97 9.04
CA GLN A 48 14.82 4.61 8.85
C GLN A 48 14.21 5.09 10.17
N GLY A 49 14.37 4.33 11.24
CA GLY A 49 14.23 4.77 12.62
C GLY A 49 12.81 4.85 13.19
N ASN A 50 11.77 4.58 12.40
CA ASN A 50 10.37 4.72 12.81
C ASN A 50 9.56 3.47 12.47
N ALA A 51 8.38 3.32 13.05
CA ALA A 51 7.29 2.41 12.66
C ALA A 51 6.03 2.75 13.47
N SER A 52 5.35 3.80 13.10
CA SER A 52 4.17 4.27 13.82
C SER A 52 2.93 3.43 13.53
N PHE A 53 2.00 3.37 14.48
CA PHE A 53 0.77 2.61 14.33
C PHE A 53 -0.17 3.24 13.28
N VAL A 54 -0.37 2.55 12.17
CA VAL A 54 -1.05 3.07 10.96
C VAL A 54 -2.45 3.63 11.24
N TRP A 55 -3.24 2.97 12.10
CA TRP A 55 -4.64 3.37 12.37
C TRP A 55 -4.74 4.73 13.07
N ASN A 56 -3.78 5.04 13.96
CA ASN A 56 -3.71 6.35 14.61
C ASN A 56 -3.30 7.43 13.61
N VAL A 57 -2.35 7.14 12.73
CA VAL A 57 -1.88 8.09 11.72
C VAL A 57 -2.96 8.34 10.65
N LEU A 58 -3.67 7.29 10.21
CA LEU A 58 -4.83 7.45 9.30
C LEU A 58 -5.90 8.37 9.89
N THR A 59 -6.17 8.25 11.20
CA THR A 59 -7.11 9.16 11.88
C THR A 59 -6.60 10.61 11.82
N ALA A 60 -5.31 10.84 12.15
CA ALA A 60 -4.72 12.17 12.13
C ALA A 60 -4.69 12.79 10.72
N ILE A 61 -4.47 11.98 9.69
CA ILE A 61 -4.56 12.38 8.28
C ILE A 61 -6.01 12.72 7.92
N GLY A 62 -6.96 11.86 8.28
CA GLY A 62 -8.38 12.05 7.96
C GLY A 62 -8.95 13.38 8.47
N GLU A 63 -8.54 13.83 9.67
CA GLU A 63 -8.94 15.12 10.26
C GLU A 63 -8.37 16.33 9.51
N ARG A 64 -7.34 16.18 8.71
CA ARG A 64 -6.58 17.29 8.12
C ARG A 64 -6.55 17.30 6.60
N THR A 65 -7.13 16.29 5.97
CA THR A 65 -7.19 16.11 4.52
C THR A 65 -8.62 15.81 4.07
N THR A 66 -8.85 15.83 2.77
CA THR A 66 -10.15 15.53 2.14
C THR A 66 -10.11 14.37 1.16
N GLY A 67 -8.91 13.97 0.70
CA GLY A 67 -8.67 12.89 -0.23
C GLY A 67 -8.99 11.51 0.35
N ASP A 68 -8.93 10.50 -0.49
CA ASP A 68 -9.05 9.11 -0.04
C ASP A 68 -7.84 8.67 0.79
N MET A 69 -8.02 7.65 1.62
CA MET A 69 -6.95 7.12 2.44
C MET A 69 -7.16 5.67 2.85
N GLY A 70 -6.05 4.95 2.96
CA GLY A 70 -6.08 3.58 3.47
C GLY A 70 -4.71 3.02 3.79
N PRO A 71 -4.66 1.88 4.50
CA PRO A 71 -3.41 1.21 4.81
C PRO A 71 -2.85 0.53 3.56
N GLY A 72 -1.59 0.71 3.31
CA GLY A 72 -0.88 0.07 2.18
C GLY A 72 0.30 -0.80 2.60
N VAL A 73 0.06 -2.01 3.20
CA VAL A 73 -1.21 -2.66 3.52
C VAL A 73 -1.16 -3.34 4.89
N THR A 74 -2.33 -3.52 5.51
CA THR A 74 -2.44 -4.25 6.78
C THR A 74 -2.48 -5.78 6.54
N CYS A 75 -1.76 -6.54 7.38
CA CYS A 75 -1.91 -7.99 7.45
C CYS A 75 -2.97 -8.36 8.49
N PRO A 76 -4.11 -8.95 8.12
CA PRO A 76 -5.20 -9.24 9.06
C PRO A 76 -5.08 -10.61 9.72
N SER A 77 -3.87 -11.21 9.77
CA SER A 77 -3.75 -12.65 10.02
C SER A 77 -2.86 -13.04 11.19
N PHE A 78 -1.99 -12.13 11.66
CA PHE A 78 -1.01 -12.44 12.72
C PHE A 78 -1.02 -11.40 13.84
N ARG A 79 -0.42 -10.20 13.64
CA ARG A 79 -0.45 -9.11 14.62
C ARG A 79 -1.87 -8.70 14.98
N PHE A 80 -2.76 -8.76 14.02
CA PHE A 80 -4.16 -8.39 14.19
C PHE A 80 -5.09 -9.58 13.95
N HIS A 81 -6.05 -9.73 14.84
CA HIS A 81 -7.21 -10.57 14.54
C HIS A 81 -8.13 -9.87 13.51
N PRO A 82 -8.71 -10.58 12.52
CA PRO A 82 -9.55 -9.96 11.48
C PRO A 82 -10.71 -9.13 12.02
N ALA A 83 -11.28 -9.49 13.18
CA ALA A 83 -12.34 -8.69 13.82
C ALA A 83 -11.85 -7.30 14.27
N MET A 84 -10.60 -7.19 14.73
CA MET A 84 -10.00 -5.90 15.11
C MET A 84 -9.75 -5.02 13.88
N VAL A 85 -9.28 -5.63 12.79
CA VAL A 85 -9.09 -4.92 11.50
C VAL A 85 -10.45 -4.42 10.97
N ALA A 86 -11.47 -5.27 11.01
CA ALA A 86 -12.83 -4.87 10.61
C ALA A 86 -13.36 -3.71 11.44
N GLN A 87 -13.16 -3.75 12.77
CA GLN A 87 -13.60 -2.69 13.68
C GLN A 87 -12.88 -1.36 13.41
N ALA A 88 -11.54 -1.38 13.27
CA ALA A 88 -10.75 -0.20 12.98
C ALA A 88 -11.16 0.43 11.65
N SER A 89 -11.30 -0.40 10.60
CA SER A 89 -11.68 0.05 9.26
C SER A 89 -13.11 0.62 9.22
N ALA A 90 -14.07 -0.04 9.86
CA ALA A 90 -15.44 0.47 9.96
C ALA A 90 -15.51 1.81 10.71
N THR A 91 -14.69 1.96 11.76
CA THR A 91 -14.59 3.21 12.53
C THR A 91 -14.08 4.36 11.66
N LEU A 92 -12.97 4.14 10.92
CA LEU A 92 -12.45 5.15 9.99
C LEU A 92 -13.47 5.51 8.89
N ALA A 93 -14.16 4.52 8.32
CA ALA A 93 -15.16 4.75 7.30
C ALA A 93 -16.38 5.51 7.85
N ALA A 94 -16.74 5.32 9.13
CA ALA A 94 -17.79 6.08 9.79
C ALA A 94 -17.36 7.53 10.10
N MET A 95 -16.11 7.75 10.45
CA MET A 95 -15.55 9.09 10.67
C MET A 95 -15.35 9.86 9.37
N TYR A 96 -14.95 9.17 8.29
CA TYR A 96 -14.58 9.77 7.00
C TYR A 96 -15.32 9.06 5.85
N PRO A 97 -16.63 9.32 5.69
CA PRO A 97 -17.46 8.66 4.68
C PRO A 97 -16.89 8.77 3.28
N ASP A 98 -16.94 7.67 2.52
CA ASP A 98 -16.50 7.53 1.12
C ASP A 98 -15.01 7.81 0.85
N ARG A 99 -14.20 7.97 1.91
CA ARG A 99 -12.77 8.28 1.79
C ARG A 99 -11.87 7.10 2.17
N HIS A 100 -12.28 6.29 3.15
CA HIS A 100 -11.48 5.18 3.63
C HIS A 100 -11.63 3.94 2.76
N TRP A 101 -10.52 3.29 2.46
CA TRP A 101 -10.44 1.96 1.86
C TRP A 101 -9.52 1.06 2.67
N LEU A 102 -9.79 -0.25 2.65
CA LEU A 102 -9.05 -1.26 3.41
C LEU A 102 -8.10 -2.04 2.52
N GLY A 103 -6.82 -1.68 2.53
CA GLY A 103 -5.76 -2.44 1.86
C GLY A 103 -5.25 -3.58 2.72
N LEU A 104 -5.27 -4.80 2.21
CA LEU A 104 -4.87 -6.02 2.90
C LEU A 104 -3.80 -6.80 2.16
N GLY A 105 -2.91 -7.44 2.92
CA GLY A 105 -1.84 -8.30 2.40
C GLY A 105 -1.61 -9.54 3.27
N SER A 106 -0.83 -10.49 2.75
CA SER A 106 -0.53 -11.75 3.45
C SER A 106 0.54 -11.62 4.54
N GLY A 107 1.11 -10.43 4.72
CA GLY A 107 2.14 -10.13 5.71
C GLY A 107 3.56 -10.51 5.29
N GLU A 108 4.50 -10.00 6.08
CA GLU A 108 5.93 -10.23 5.98
C GLU A 108 6.48 -10.58 7.37
N ALA A 109 7.44 -11.50 7.42
CA ALA A 109 8.05 -11.92 8.69
C ALA A 109 8.59 -10.73 9.50
N LEU A 110 9.15 -9.72 8.84
CA LEU A 110 9.64 -8.49 9.46
C LEU A 110 8.66 -7.89 10.46
N ASN A 111 7.38 -7.86 10.10
CA ASN A 111 6.34 -7.20 10.87
C ASN A 111 5.51 -8.16 11.73
N GLU A 112 5.28 -9.38 11.24
CA GLU A 112 4.27 -10.26 11.84
C GLU A 112 4.85 -11.23 12.88
N HIS A 113 6.16 -11.54 12.83
CA HIS A 113 6.81 -12.46 13.77
C HIS A 113 6.89 -11.94 15.21
N ILE A 114 6.69 -10.65 15.42
CA ILE A 114 6.82 -9.99 16.73
C ILE A 114 5.85 -10.51 17.79
N VAL A 115 4.73 -11.09 17.36
CA VAL A 115 3.75 -11.71 18.28
C VAL A 115 4.12 -13.14 18.65
N GLY A 116 5.27 -13.63 18.17
CA GLY A 116 5.73 -15.01 18.40
C GLY A 116 5.02 -16.02 17.49
N GLY A 117 5.35 -17.29 17.73
CA GLY A 117 4.77 -18.39 16.99
C GLY A 117 5.50 -18.70 15.67
N TYR A 118 4.89 -19.59 14.92
CA TYR A 118 5.40 -20.09 13.66
C TYR A 118 5.09 -19.11 12.51
N TRP A 119 6.09 -18.81 11.70
CA TRP A 119 5.90 -18.10 10.43
C TRP A 119 5.71 -19.10 9.30
N PRO A 120 4.51 -19.21 8.72
CA PRO A 120 4.20 -20.26 7.77
C PRO A 120 4.67 -19.93 6.35
N GLU A 121 4.66 -20.95 5.50
CA GLU A 121 4.88 -20.83 4.07
C GLU A 121 3.83 -19.92 3.39
N ALA A 122 4.18 -19.38 2.23
CA ALA A 122 3.35 -18.41 1.51
C ALA A 122 1.91 -18.89 1.24
N ASN A 123 1.72 -20.16 0.93
CA ASN A 123 0.38 -20.73 0.68
C ASN A 123 -0.51 -20.71 1.93
N GLU A 124 0.06 -20.98 3.10
CA GLU A 124 -0.69 -20.88 4.35
C GLU A 124 -0.99 -19.43 4.70
N ARG A 125 -0.02 -18.52 4.53
CA ARG A 125 -0.24 -17.08 4.73
C ARG A 125 -1.39 -16.56 3.87
N LEU A 126 -1.43 -16.95 2.60
CA LEU A 126 -2.52 -16.60 1.69
C LEU A 126 -3.86 -17.21 2.15
N SER A 127 -3.86 -18.45 2.61
CA SER A 127 -5.10 -19.10 3.11
C SER A 127 -5.63 -18.39 4.35
N ARG A 128 -4.76 -18.01 5.28
CA ARG A 128 -5.10 -17.19 6.46
C ARG A 128 -5.69 -15.84 6.08
N MET A 129 -5.06 -15.16 5.13
CA MET A 129 -5.53 -13.86 4.62
C MET A 129 -6.94 -14.00 4.02
N TRP A 130 -7.20 -15.01 3.21
CA TRP A 130 -8.52 -15.19 2.61
C TRP A 130 -9.59 -15.54 3.64
N GLU A 131 -9.30 -16.35 4.65
CA GLU A 131 -10.22 -16.60 5.76
C GLU A 131 -10.48 -15.31 6.57
N ALA A 132 -9.46 -14.50 6.81
CA ALA A 132 -9.60 -13.21 7.47
C ALA A 132 -10.50 -12.25 6.67
N ILE A 133 -10.35 -12.19 5.34
CA ILE A 133 -11.20 -11.38 4.46
C ILE A 133 -12.66 -11.81 4.55
N GLU A 134 -12.93 -13.12 4.54
CA GLU A 134 -14.29 -13.65 4.72
C GLU A 134 -14.92 -13.17 6.03
N ILE A 135 -14.16 -13.20 7.13
CA ILE A 135 -14.62 -12.71 8.44
C ILE A 135 -14.91 -11.19 8.39
N ILE A 136 -14.00 -10.42 7.80
CA ILE A 136 -14.16 -8.96 7.67
C ILE A 136 -15.40 -8.61 6.86
N GLN A 137 -15.61 -9.29 5.71
CA GLN A 137 -16.80 -9.10 4.87
C GLN A 137 -18.10 -9.44 5.62
N LYS A 138 -18.11 -10.56 6.38
CA LYS A 138 -19.26 -10.90 7.22
C LYS A 138 -19.54 -9.84 8.28
N LEU A 139 -18.51 -9.34 8.97
CA LEU A 139 -18.67 -8.30 9.99
C LEU A 139 -19.16 -6.97 9.40
N PHE A 140 -18.74 -6.63 8.18
CA PHE A 140 -19.22 -5.45 7.45
C PHE A 140 -20.71 -5.51 7.07
N THR A 141 -21.38 -6.64 7.26
CA THR A 141 -22.84 -6.71 7.15
C THR A 141 -23.58 -6.05 8.34
N GLY A 142 -22.88 -5.76 9.44
CA GLY A 142 -23.47 -5.24 10.67
C GLY A 142 -24.37 -6.25 11.42
N LYS A 143 -24.35 -7.52 11.06
CA LYS A 143 -25.11 -8.62 11.68
C LYS A 143 -24.23 -9.39 12.67
N ASP A 144 -24.89 -10.20 13.51
CA ASP A 144 -24.19 -11.14 14.38
C ASP A 144 -23.49 -12.20 13.54
N VAL A 145 -22.19 -12.38 13.79
CA VAL A 145 -21.32 -13.32 13.06
C VAL A 145 -20.76 -14.35 14.02
N LYS A 146 -20.86 -15.62 13.65
CA LYS A 146 -20.10 -16.73 14.22
C LYS A 146 -19.22 -17.30 13.12
N HIS A 147 -17.99 -17.66 13.44
CA HIS A 147 -17.06 -18.27 12.49
C HIS A 147 -16.25 -19.36 13.18
N ARG A 148 -16.13 -20.51 12.54
CA ARG A 148 -15.24 -21.60 12.91
C ARG A 148 -14.52 -22.07 11.67
N GLY A 149 -13.36 -21.48 11.44
CA GLY A 149 -12.52 -21.78 10.30
C GLY A 149 -11.30 -22.60 10.66
N GLN A 150 -10.39 -22.69 9.72
CA GLN A 150 -9.10 -23.37 9.91
C GLN A 150 -8.16 -22.57 10.81
N PHE A 151 -8.18 -21.24 10.69
CA PHE A 151 -7.21 -20.34 11.33
C PHE A 151 -7.83 -19.44 12.37
N PHE A 152 -9.12 -19.11 12.24
CA PHE A 152 -9.79 -18.17 13.13
C PHE A 152 -11.09 -18.73 13.69
N GLN A 153 -11.42 -18.27 14.88
CA GLN A 153 -12.70 -18.53 15.51
C GLN A 153 -13.30 -17.22 16.00
N LEU A 154 -14.57 -17.00 15.71
CA LEU A 154 -15.39 -15.96 16.32
C LEU A 154 -16.55 -16.63 17.06
N GLU A 155 -16.70 -16.30 18.33
CA GLU A 155 -17.98 -16.40 19.02
C GLU A 155 -18.92 -15.31 18.46
N THR A 156 -20.12 -15.13 19.00
CA THR A 156 -21.05 -14.13 18.48
C THR A 156 -20.43 -12.72 18.53
N ALA A 157 -20.02 -12.18 17.37
CA ALA A 157 -19.40 -10.88 17.21
C ALA A 157 -20.21 -10.00 16.26
N ARG A 158 -20.28 -8.70 16.52
CA ARG A 158 -20.97 -7.72 15.68
C ARG A 158 -20.26 -6.37 15.75
N LEU A 159 -20.18 -5.69 14.62
CA LEU A 159 -19.77 -4.27 14.58
C LEU A 159 -20.98 -3.39 14.91
N TRP A 160 -20.86 -2.56 15.94
CA TRP A 160 -21.93 -1.68 16.40
C TRP A 160 -21.85 -0.27 15.79
N SER A 161 -20.63 0.21 15.54
CA SER A 161 -20.40 1.48 14.84
C SER A 161 -20.12 1.17 13.37
N MET A 162 -21.18 1.22 12.57
CA MET A 162 -21.10 0.93 11.14
C MET A 162 -21.17 2.22 10.33
N PRO A 163 -20.35 2.34 9.26
CA PRO A 163 -20.55 3.40 8.26
C PRO A 163 -21.81 3.16 7.45
N ALA A 164 -22.29 4.19 6.75
CA ALA A 164 -23.45 4.08 5.85
C ALA A 164 -23.19 3.07 4.71
N SER A 165 -21.94 3.02 4.23
CA SER A 165 -21.46 2.01 3.27
C SER A 165 -20.18 1.38 3.79
N PRO A 166 -20.01 0.05 3.72
CA PRO A 166 -18.77 -0.60 4.10
C PRO A 166 -17.61 -0.08 3.24
N PRO A 167 -16.40 0.10 3.82
CA PRO A 167 -15.24 0.50 3.04
C PRO A 167 -14.86 -0.60 2.04
N PRO A 168 -14.43 -0.24 0.81
CA PRO A 168 -13.97 -1.20 -0.17
C PRO A 168 -12.70 -1.91 0.30
N ILE A 169 -12.57 -3.19 -0.05
CA ILE A 169 -11.42 -4.03 0.29
C ILE A 169 -10.53 -4.19 -0.93
N TYR A 170 -9.25 -3.85 -0.79
CA TYR A 170 -8.24 -3.98 -1.83
C TYR A 170 -7.13 -4.95 -1.40
N ILE A 171 -6.68 -5.81 -2.28
CA ILE A 171 -5.67 -6.85 -1.98
C ILE A 171 -4.35 -6.51 -2.64
N ALA A 172 -3.27 -6.46 -1.84
CA ALA A 172 -1.92 -6.31 -2.34
C ALA A 172 -1.39 -7.66 -2.84
N THR A 173 -0.97 -7.70 -4.11
CA THR A 173 -0.34 -8.87 -4.70
C THR A 173 0.45 -8.52 -5.96
N ALA A 174 1.51 -9.32 -6.23
CA ALA A 174 2.22 -9.39 -7.50
C ALA A 174 2.04 -10.77 -8.18
N GLY A 175 1.22 -11.64 -7.58
CA GLY A 175 1.01 -13.01 -8.06
C GLY A 175 -0.29 -13.17 -8.87
N PRO A 176 -0.22 -13.78 -10.09
CA PRO A 176 -1.36 -13.86 -11.01
C PRO A 176 -2.53 -14.73 -10.47
N ILE A 177 -2.24 -15.73 -9.63
CA ILE A 177 -3.28 -16.58 -9.03
C ILE A 177 -4.08 -15.79 -7.99
N THR A 178 -3.37 -15.05 -7.13
CA THR A 178 -3.99 -14.18 -6.11
C THR A 178 -4.76 -13.04 -6.78
N ALA A 179 -4.22 -12.43 -7.85
CA ALA A 179 -4.92 -11.40 -8.61
C ALA A 179 -6.25 -11.91 -9.18
N LYS A 180 -6.25 -13.10 -9.80
CA LYS A 180 -7.48 -13.70 -10.32
C LYS A 180 -8.52 -13.96 -9.22
N ARG A 181 -8.08 -14.43 -8.04
CA ARG A 181 -8.97 -14.65 -6.90
C ARG A 181 -9.49 -13.31 -6.35
N ALA A 182 -8.64 -12.28 -6.26
CA ALA A 182 -9.04 -10.94 -5.85
C ALA A 182 -10.15 -10.38 -6.74
N GLY A 183 -10.04 -10.49 -8.06
CA GLY A 183 -11.10 -10.09 -8.98
C GLY A 183 -12.46 -10.71 -8.69
N LYS A 184 -12.48 -11.97 -8.21
CA LYS A 184 -13.73 -12.65 -7.85
C LYS A 184 -14.34 -12.16 -6.52
N GLN A 185 -13.53 -11.74 -5.54
CA GLN A 185 -13.94 -11.69 -4.14
C GLN A 185 -13.88 -10.30 -3.50
N VAL A 186 -13.07 -9.36 -4.05
CA VAL A 186 -12.83 -8.04 -3.43
C VAL A 186 -12.98 -6.90 -4.43
N ASP A 187 -12.86 -5.66 -3.96
CA ASP A 187 -13.23 -4.46 -4.71
C ASP A 187 -12.07 -3.84 -5.49
N GLY A 188 -10.85 -4.33 -5.27
CA GLY A 188 -9.70 -3.87 -6.03
C GLY A 188 -8.42 -4.63 -5.73
N ILE A 189 -7.38 -4.23 -6.46
CA ILE A 189 -6.04 -4.80 -6.38
C ILE A 189 -5.01 -3.67 -6.17
N ILE A 190 -4.00 -3.95 -5.35
CA ILE A 190 -2.83 -3.09 -5.16
C ILE A 190 -1.59 -3.87 -5.63
N THR A 191 -0.73 -3.25 -6.42
CA THR A 191 0.55 -3.85 -6.82
C THR A 191 1.69 -2.83 -6.72
N PRO A 192 2.90 -3.25 -6.35
CA PRO A 192 4.07 -2.39 -6.45
C PRO A 192 4.48 -2.22 -7.92
N GLY A 193 5.28 -1.19 -8.20
CA GLY A 193 5.88 -0.95 -9.50
C GLY A 193 6.66 -2.17 -10.02
N ALA A 194 6.46 -2.48 -11.29
CA ALA A 194 7.14 -3.51 -12.03
C ALA A 194 7.20 -3.10 -13.52
N THR A 195 7.65 -3.99 -14.41
CA THR A 195 7.55 -3.71 -15.85
C THR A 195 6.08 -3.58 -16.28
N LEU A 196 5.81 -2.73 -17.26
CA LEU A 196 4.44 -2.50 -17.77
C LEU A 196 3.76 -3.81 -18.20
N GLU A 197 4.52 -4.73 -18.82
CA GLU A 197 4.02 -6.05 -19.22
C GLU A 197 3.52 -6.87 -18.02
N LYS A 198 4.30 -6.90 -16.92
CA LYS A 198 3.91 -7.62 -15.70
C LYS A 198 2.68 -7.01 -15.05
N ILE A 199 2.59 -5.69 -15.02
CA ILE A 199 1.43 -4.97 -14.43
C ILE A 199 0.20 -5.22 -15.30
N GLY A 200 0.29 -5.08 -16.63
CA GLY A 200 -0.82 -5.38 -17.54
C GLY A 200 -1.29 -6.82 -17.41
N GLY A 201 -0.37 -7.79 -17.45
CA GLY A 201 -0.72 -9.20 -17.25
C GLY A 201 -1.35 -9.53 -15.89
N LEU A 202 -0.98 -8.78 -14.82
CA LEU A 202 -1.61 -8.93 -13.51
C LEU A 202 -3.04 -8.40 -13.50
N PHE A 203 -3.28 -7.23 -14.12
CA PHE A 203 -4.60 -6.63 -14.26
C PHE A 203 -5.53 -7.48 -15.14
N ASP A 204 -5.01 -8.06 -16.23
CA ASP A 204 -5.76 -9.02 -17.04
C ASP A 204 -6.26 -10.22 -16.24
N ARG A 205 -5.42 -10.74 -15.32
CA ARG A 205 -5.81 -11.83 -14.43
C ARG A 205 -6.88 -11.42 -13.42
N PHE A 206 -6.77 -10.20 -12.90
CA PHE A 206 -7.76 -9.61 -11.99
C PHE A 206 -9.11 -9.46 -12.72
N ASP A 207 -9.13 -8.86 -13.90
CA ASP A 207 -10.32 -8.67 -14.72
C ASP A 207 -10.96 -10.00 -15.14
N ALA A 208 -10.15 -11.00 -15.50
CA ALA A 208 -10.64 -12.34 -15.79
C ALA A 208 -11.34 -12.99 -14.58
N GLY A 209 -10.81 -12.76 -13.37
CA GLY A 209 -11.45 -13.20 -12.13
C GLY A 209 -12.80 -12.53 -11.91
N ALA A 210 -12.87 -11.21 -12.09
CA ALA A 210 -14.10 -10.44 -11.97
C ALA A 210 -15.17 -10.92 -12.96
N LYS A 211 -14.80 -11.09 -14.21
CA LYS A 211 -15.68 -11.61 -15.28
C LYS A 211 -16.21 -13.00 -14.95
N GLU A 212 -15.36 -13.91 -14.47
CA GLU A 212 -15.78 -15.28 -14.06
C GLU A 212 -16.78 -15.25 -12.89
N ALA A 213 -16.73 -14.26 -12.03
CA ALA A 213 -17.67 -14.06 -10.92
C ALA A 213 -18.93 -13.26 -11.31
N GLY A 214 -19.06 -12.84 -12.57
CA GLY A 214 -20.19 -12.05 -13.05
C GLY A 214 -20.20 -10.62 -12.52
N ARG A 215 -19.05 -10.08 -12.10
CA ARG A 215 -18.92 -8.69 -11.64
C ARG A 215 -18.87 -7.75 -12.85
N GLU A 216 -19.45 -6.57 -12.70
CA GLU A 216 -19.48 -5.57 -13.76
C GLU A 216 -18.07 -5.02 -14.04
N ALA A 217 -17.71 -4.95 -15.30
CA ALA A 217 -16.41 -4.43 -15.72
C ALA A 217 -16.25 -2.94 -15.35
N GLY A 218 -15.06 -2.54 -14.86
CA GLY A 218 -14.76 -1.17 -14.49
C GLY A 218 -15.29 -0.71 -13.15
N THR A 219 -15.93 -1.59 -12.36
CA THR A 219 -16.39 -1.27 -10.99
C THR A 219 -15.32 -1.52 -9.92
N GLN A 220 -14.22 -2.21 -10.29
CA GLN A 220 -13.14 -2.57 -9.40
C GLN A 220 -11.92 -1.71 -9.63
N VAL A 221 -11.21 -1.37 -8.55
CA VAL A 221 -10.13 -0.40 -8.55
C VAL A 221 -8.76 -1.08 -8.69
N LYS A 222 -7.94 -0.59 -9.60
CA LYS A 222 -6.55 -1.00 -9.82
C LYS A 222 -5.63 0.08 -9.27
N ILE A 223 -4.81 -0.28 -8.29
CA ILE A 223 -3.91 0.65 -7.59
C ILE A 223 -2.46 0.24 -7.83
N LEU A 224 -1.63 1.23 -8.12
CA LEU A 224 -0.19 1.07 -8.26
C LEU A 224 0.53 1.90 -7.20
N GLN A 225 1.46 1.29 -6.46
CA GLN A 225 2.42 2.00 -5.62
C GLN A 225 3.75 2.10 -6.37
N LEU A 226 4.22 3.32 -6.60
CA LEU A 226 5.50 3.57 -7.23
C LEU A 226 6.50 4.15 -6.24
N HIS A 227 7.65 3.47 -6.11
CA HIS A 227 8.82 4.03 -5.47
C HIS A 227 9.65 4.77 -6.52
N LEU A 228 10.09 5.96 -6.18
CA LEU A 228 10.97 6.80 -6.99
C LEU A 228 11.96 7.53 -6.09
N SER A 229 13.05 8.01 -6.66
CA SER A 229 13.97 8.90 -5.97
C SER A 229 14.18 10.16 -6.80
N TRP A 230 13.63 11.25 -6.31
CA TRP A 230 13.89 12.59 -6.82
C TRP A 230 14.68 13.41 -5.80
N ALA A 231 15.68 14.14 -6.28
CA ALA A 231 16.41 15.15 -5.53
C ALA A 231 16.91 16.23 -6.52
N PRO A 232 17.43 17.40 -6.04
CA PRO A 232 17.92 18.47 -6.92
C PRO A 232 19.02 18.03 -7.90
N THR A 233 19.79 16.98 -7.56
CA THR A 233 20.80 16.39 -8.45
C THR A 233 20.64 14.87 -8.55
N ASP A 234 21.13 14.28 -9.63
CA ASP A 234 21.08 12.81 -9.82
C ASP A 234 21.95 12.08 -8.78
N GLU A 235 23.06 12.69 -8.35
CA GLU A 235 23.91 12.14 -7.30
C GLU A 235 23.18 12.06 -5.97
N GLU A 236 22.44 13.10 -5.59
CA GLU A 236 21.63 13.12 -4.36
C GLU A 236 20.45 12.15 -4.47
N ALA A 237 19.79 12.07 -5.63
CA ALA A 237 18.71 11.12 -5.86
C ALA A 237 19.21 9.66 -5.71
N LEU A 238 20.38 9.34 -6.25
CA LEU A 238 21.00 8.02 -6.09
C LEU A 238 21.41 7.77 -4.64
N ALA A 239 22.02 8.74 -3.98
CA ALA A 239 22.41 8.61 -2.57
C ALA A 239 21.19 8.35 -1.67
N ASN A 240 20.07 9.03 -1.91
CA ASN A 240 18.81 8.80 -1.23
C ASN A 240 18.31 7.35 -1.45
N ALA A 241 18.29 6.86 -2.69
CA ALA A 241 17.88 5.50 -2.99
C ALA A 241 18.73 4.45 -2.28
N MET A 242 20.05 4.62 -2.30
CA MET A 242 21.00 3.70 -1.67
C MET A 242 20.93 3.69 -0.14
N HIS A 243 20.68 4.86 0.48
CA HIS A 243 20.66 4.99 1.93
C HIS A 243 19.29 4.72 2.55
N GLU A 244 18.24 5.32 1.99
CA GLU A 244 16.90 5.31 2.58
C GLU A 244 16.05 4.11 2.13
N TRP A 245 16.33 3.56 0.93
CA TRP A 245 15.52 2.47 0.36
C TRP A 245 16.34 1.38 -0.33
N PRO A 246 17.42 0.85 0.30
CA PRO A 246 18.26 -0.17 -0.32
C PRO A 246 17.49 -1.46 -0.64
N ASN A 247 16.43 -1.75 0.13
CA ASN A 247 15.54 -2.88 -0.13
C ASN A 247 14.83 -2.80 -1.51
N GLY A 248 14.73 -1.64 -2.13
CA GLY A 248 14.27 -1.47 -3.51
C GLY A 248 15.19 -2.12 -4.55
N GLY A 249 16.52 -2.12 -4.31
CA GLY A 249 17.51 -2.77 -5.16
C GLY A 249 17.64 -4.29 -4.95
N MET A 250 17.09 -4.85 -3.87
CA MET A 250 17.21 -6.29 -3.56
C MET A 250 16.40 -7.17 -4.52
N LYS A 251 17.04 -8.11 -5.20
CA LYS A 251 16.47 -8.95 -6.28
C LYS A 251 16.00 -10.34 -5.80
N PHE A 252 15.63 -10.49 -4.53
CA PHE A 252 15.16 -11.75 -3.95
C PHE A 252 13.87 -11.55 -3.13
N PRO A 253 13.12 -12.64 -2.83
CA PRO A 253 11.93 -12.57 -1.99
C PRO A 253 12.28 -12.11 -0.56
N LYS A 254 11.57 -11.12 -0.05
CA LYS A 254 11.84 -10.48 1.25
C LYS A 254 10.89 -10.93 2.38
N GLY A 255 9.85 -11.66 2.03
CA GLY A 255 8.75 -11.99 2.95
C GLY A 255 9.11 -12.84 4.18
N ASP A 256 10.29 -13.49 4.19
CA ASP A 256 10.74 -14.36 5.26
C ASP A 256 11.87 -13.78 6.13
N ILE A 257 12.35 -12.57 5.81
CA ILE A 257 13.37 -11.86 6.57
C ILE A 257 12.69 -11.21 7.79
N ARG A 258 13.25 -11.44 8.99
CA ARG A 258 12.61 -11.10 10.26
C ARG A 258 13.11 -9.84 10.94
N SER A 259 14.28 -9.35 10.55
CA SER A 259 14.98 -8.33 11.32
C SER A 259 15.45 -7.17 10.43
N PRO A 260 15.26 -5.91 10.86
CA PRO A 260 15.87 -4.76 10.20
C PRO A 260 17.39 -4.88 10.08
N HIS A 261 18.06 -5.53 11.05
CA HIS A 261 19.51 -5.76 11.00
C HIS A 261 19.89 -6.74 9.89
N ASP A 262 19.09 -7.77 9.61
CA ASP A 262 19.33 -8.67 8.50
C ASP A 262 19.20 -7.94 7.16
N PHE A 263 18.17 -7.10 7.03
CA PHE A 263 18.02 -6.21 5.87
C PHE A 263 19.22 -5.28 5.72
N GLU A 264 19.72 -4.69 6.80
CA GLU A 264 20.89 -3.82 6.77
C GLU A 264 22.15 -4.56 6.29
N GLN A 265 22.39 -5.82 6.73
CA GLN A 265 23.50 -6.59 6.21
C GLN A 265 23.36 -6.87 4.71
N MET A 266 22.15 -7.20 4.25
CA MET A 266 21.88 -7.44 2.83
C MET A 266 21.98 -6.14 2.01
N ALA A 267 21.61 -4.98 2.58
CA ALA A 267 21.73 -3.68 1.95
C ALA A 267 23.17 -3.34 1.54
N LYS A 268 24.16 -3.84 2.26
CA LYS A 268 25.59 -3.64 1.92
C LYS A 268 26.00 -4.27 0.58
N LEU A 269 25.19 -5.18 0.05
CA LEU A 269 25.41 -5.84 -1.23
C LEU A 269 24.74 -5.14 -2.40
N VAL A 270 23.84 -4.20 -2.12
CA VAL A 270 23.09 -3.45 -3.14
C VAL A 270 24.01 -2.44 -3.83
N ARG A 271 23.92 -2.37 -5.15
CA ARG A 271 24.70 -1.47 -6.00
C ARG A 271 23.75 -0.55 -6.77
N PRO A 272 24.25 0.58 -7.29
CA PRO A 272 23.42 1.51 -8.09
C PRO A 272 22.66 0.82 -9.24
N GLU A 273 23.32 -0.08 -9.97
CA GLU A 273 22.74 -0.82 -11.08
C GLU A 273 21.60 -1.79 -10.69
N ASP A 274 21.44 -2.10 -9.41
CA ASP A 274 20.35 -2.96 -8.93
C ASP A 274 19.00 -2.28 -8.94
N PHE A 275 18.96 -0.96 -9.02
CA PHE A 275 17.74 -0.18 -9.14
C PHE A 275 17.21 -0.06 -10.58
N GLU A 276 18.02 -0.37 -11.58
CA GLU A 276 17.63 -0.27 -13.00
C GLU A 276 16.37 -1.09 -13.29
N GLY A 277 15.39 -0.44 -13.95
CA GLY A 277 14.10 -1.03 -14.29
C GLY A 277 13.20 -1.35 -13.08
N ARG A 278 13.54 -0.87 -11.86
CA ARG A 278 12.76 -1.07 -10.63
C ARG A 278 12.29 0.22 -9.99
N MET A 279 13.10 1.23 -10.04
CA MET A 279 12.82 2.54 -9.46
C MET A 279 13.48 3.62 -10.32
N LEU A 280 12.71 4.61 -10.71
CA LEU A 280 13.28 5.78 -11.39
C LEU A 280 14.03 6.65 -10.38
N ILE A 281 15.30 6.88 -10.66
CA ILE A 281 16.21 7.75 -9.89
C ILE A 281 16.64 8.86 -10.82
N SER A 282 16.21 10.08 -10.57
CA SER A 282 16.52 11.21 -11.44
C SER A 282 16.21 12.55 -10.76
N SER A 283 16.94 13.58 -11.11
CA SER A 283 16.66 14.97 -10.75
C SER A 283 15.67 15.65 -11.71
N ASP A 284 15.39 15.04 -12.87
CA ASP A 284 14.52 15.60 -13.90
C ASP A 284 13.02 15.30 -13.62
N PRO A 285 12.19 16.31 -13.29
CA PRO A 285 10.76 16.14 -13.09
C PRO A 285 10.02 15.65 -14.36
N ASP A 286 10.49 15.98 -15.56
CA ASP A 286 9.86 15.52 -16.80
C ASP A 286 10.10 14.02 -17.04
N ALA A 287 11.24 13.47 -16.63
CA ALA A 287 11.48 12.03 -16.64
C ALA A 287 10.52 11.30 -15.70
N HIS A 288 10.32 11.81 -14.48
CA HIS A 288 9.33 11.25 -13.55
C HIS A 288 7.90 11.35 -14.08
N ARG A 289 7.53 12.49 -14.67
CA ARG A 289 6.21 12.66 -15.31
C ARG A 289 5.99 11.63 -16.42
N ALA A 290 6.97 11.47 -17.30
CA ALA A 290 6.87 10.51 -18.41
C ALA A 290 6.70 9.08 -17.91
N GLU A 291 7.43 8.67 -16.87
CA GLU A 291 7.32 7.33 -16.31
C GLU A 291 5.97 7.11 -15.61
N ILE A 292 5.49 8.07 -14.82
CA ILE A 292 4.17 7.99 -14.17
C ILE A 292 3.07 7.90 -15.23
N GLN A 293 3.15 8.69 -16.31
CA GLN A 293 2.17 8.66 -17.39
C GLN A 293 2.13 7.29 -18.09
N ARG A 294 3.29 6.66 -18.32
CA ARG A 294 3.34 5.31 -18.91
C ARG A 294 2.58 4.27 -18.08
N PHE A 295 2.63 4.40 -16.73
CA PHE A 295 1.83 3.54 -15.87
C PHE A 295 0.34 3.88 -15.91
N LEU A 296 -0.02 5.15 -15.92
CA LEU A 296 -1.42 5.58 -16.06
C LEU A 296 -2.04 5.07 -17.37
N ASP A 297 -1.27 5.06 -18.45
CA ASP A 297 -1.71 4.56 -19.76
C ASP A 297 -1.99 3.03 -19.78
N THR A 298 -1.60 2.28 -18.73
CA THR A 298 -1.99 0.86 -18.58
C THR A 298 -3.42 0.66 -18.08
N GLY A 299 -4.15 1.73 -17.79
CA GLY A 299 -5.50 1.66 -17.23
C GLY A 299 -5.53 1.43 -15.70
N VAL A 300 -4.47 1.83 -14.99
CA VAL A 300 -4.49 1.92 -13.54
C VAL A 300 -5.37 3.10 -13.10
N ASP A 301 -6.21 2.87 -12.08
CA ASP A 301 -7.14 3.91 -11.60
C ASP A 301 -6.47 4.90 -10.65
N ARG A 302 -5.53 4.42 -9.83
CA ARG A 302 -4.83 5.24 -8.82
C ARG A 302 -3.35 4.88 -8.74
N VAL A 303 -2.50 5.89 -8.68
CA VAL A 303 -1.06 5.73 -8.46
C VAL A 303 -0.69 6.45 -7.17
N TYR A 304 -0.06 5.75 -6.23
CA TYR A 304 0.49 6.36 -5.02
C TYR A 304 2.01 6.42 -5.12
N LEU A 305 2.56 7.63 -5.00
CA LEU A 305 3.98 7.90 -5.17
C LEU A 305 4.70 7.94 -3.82
N HIS A 306 5.80 7.20 -3.73
CA HIS A 306 6.76 7.26 -2.64
C HIS A 306 8.09 7.80 -3.16
N ASN A 307 8.42 9.06 -2.81
CA ASN A 307 9.79 9.53 -2.94
C ASN A 307 10.61 8.99 -1.77
N VAL A 308 11.64 8.21 -2.05
CA VAL A 308 12.40 7.52 -0.99
C VAL A 308 13.34 8.45 -0.21
N GLY A 309 13.64 9.63 -0.73
CA GLY A 309 14.47 10.62 -0.05
C GLY A 309 13.77 11.29 1.13
N ARG A 310 14.56 11.86 2.05
CA ARG A 310 14.02 12.64 3.18
C ARG A 310 13.64 14.07 2.82
N ASN A 311 13.95 14.51 1.62
CA ASN A 311 13.64 15.84 1.06
C ASN A 311 12.16 15.98 0.64
N GLN A 312 11.22 15.49 1.48
CA GLN A 312 9.80 15.39 1.16
C GLN A 312 9.15 16.74 0.81
N THR A 313 9.44 17.78 1.56
CA THR A 313 8.83 19.10 1.32
C THR A 313 9.20 19.64 -0.07
N GLU A 314 10.46 19.52 -0.44
CA GLU A 314 10.96 20.00 -1.73
C GLU A 314 10.42 19.15 -2.89
N TRP A 315 10.40 17.84 -2.73
CA TRP A 315 9.81 16.91 -3.70
C TRP A 315 8.32 17.18 -3.91
N ILE A 316 7.55 17.37 -2.83
CA ILE A 316 6.12 17.67 -2.90
C ILE A 316 5.87 18.96 -3.67
N ASP A 317 6.65 20.01 -3.40
CA ASP A 317 6.56 21.30 -4.08
C ASP A 317 6.82 21.16 -5.59
N VAL A 318 7.92 20.49 -5.96
CA VAL A 318 8.30 20.31 -7.37
C VAL A 318 7.28 19.46 -8.11
N PHE A 319 6.83 18.33 -7.52
CA PHE A 319 5.86 17.48 -8.17
C PHE A 319 4.49 18.14 -8.29
N GLY A 320 4.06 18.88 -7.26
CA GLY A 320 2.81 19.65 -7.31
C GLY A 320 2.77 20.69 -8.41
N ARG A 321 3.90 21.35 -8.67
CA ARG A 321 4.01 22.40 -9.69
C ARG A 321 4.28 21.87 -11.09
N ASP A 322 5.19 20.90 -11.24
CA ASP A 322 5.79 20.55 -12.53
C ASP A 322 5.34 19.19 -13.07
N VAL A 323 4.88 18.27 -12.23
CA VAL A 323 4.52 16.90 -12.59
C VAL A 323 3.00 16.68 -12.60
N LEU A 324 2.35 16.80 -11.44
CA LEU A 324 0.94 16.43 -11.27
C LEU A 324 -0.03 17.15 -12.22
N PRO A 325 0.09 18.48 -12.48
CA PRO A 325 -0.87 19.18 -13.34
C PRO A 325 -0.85 18.72 -14.80
N LYS A 326 0.21 18.03 -15.22
CA LYS A 326 0.42 17.59 -16.61
C LYS A 326 0.05 16.12 -16.83
N LEU A 327 -0.31 15.39 -15.76
CA LEU A 327 -0.72 13.98 -15.84
C LEU A 327 -2.20 13.86 -16.21
N THR A 328 -2.52 12.90 -17.06
CA THR A 328 -3.89 12.62 -17.53
C THR A 328 -4.25 11.16 -17.35
N SER A 329 -5.53 10.88 -17.12
CA SER A 329 -6.11 9.53 -17.04
C SER A 329 -6.82 9.16 -18.32
#